data_f68ec35b853abb390ee49ce1e9401181
#
_entry.id   f68ec35b853abb390ee49ce1e9401181
#
_cell.length_a   1.000
_cell.length_b   1.000
_cell.length_c   1.000
_cell.angle_alpha   90.00
_cell.angle_beta   90.00
_cell.angle_gamma   90.00
#
_symmetry.space_group_name_H-M   'P 1'
#
loop_
_entity.id
_entity.type
_entity.pdbx_description
1 polymer ?
#
loop_
_entity_poly.entity_id
_entity_poly.type
_entity_poly.pdbx_seq_one_letter_code
_entity_poly.pdbx_strand_id
1 'polypeptide(L)'
;MFRVLAIGNSFSQDATAYLAQLAAGGGVEMEAVNLYIGGCSLATHWENMQTGAAAYERERNGASEGRTVSLAQALEEGGWDAVTLQQASHDSGWPERYFPYIRLLAGEVRARVPGARVWVHQTWAYELDSDHPAFAQYGHNQSAMFQALEAAYHQAADSIGAPLIPSGAVIQRLRSLPPFDYAHGGRSLCRDGFHMDRLYGRYALAAAWYECLMGQDVRDNPYTPSPEADAGLLALIRETVHGVCAEQRA
;
A
#
# COMPACT_ATOMS: atom_id res chain seq x y z
N MET A 1 10.12 18.13 -6.72
CA MET A 1 9.20 16.99 -7.03
C MET A 1 9.63 15.80 -6.19
N PHE A 2 8.75 15.23 -5.38
CA PHE A 2 9.00 14.01 -4.59
C PHE A 2 8.72 12.77 -5.45
N ARG A 3 9.61 11.77 -5.44
CA ARG A 3 9.47 10.56 -6.27
C ARG A 3 9.39 9.31 -5.41
N VAL A 4 8.31 8.54 -5.58
CA VAL A 4 8.13 7.24 -4.89
C VAL A 4 8.03 6.10 -5.89
N LEU A 5 8.76 5.00 -5.61
CA LEU A 5 8.69 3.75 -6.35
C LEU A 5 8.04 2.67 -5.48
N ALA A 6 6.90 2.16 -5.89
CA ALA A 6 6.26 1.02 -5.26
C ALA A 6 6.67 -0.28 -5.95
N ILE A 7 7.36 -1.16 -5.24
CA ILE A 7 7.66 -2.53 -5.66
C ILE A 7 6.55 -3.42 -5.08
N GLY A 8 5.53 -3.71 -5.90
CA GLY A 8 4.32 -4.34 -5.38
C GLY A 8 3.48 -5.05 -6.43
N ASN A 9 2.17 -4.91 -6.31
CA ASN A 9 1.18 -5.61 -7.10
C ASN A 9 -0.12 -4.78 -7.19
N SER A 10 -1.29 -5.42 -7.33
CA SER A 10 -2.59 -4.72 -7.36
C SER A 10 -2.92 -3.93 -6.08
N PHE A 11 -2.32 -4.29 -4.94
CA PHE A 11 -2.54 -3.56 -3.70
C PHE A 11 -1.81 -2.22 -3.69
N SER A 12 -0.57 -2.15 -4.16
CA SER A 12 0.12 -0.86 -4.37
C SER A 12 -0.49 -0.06 -5.52
N GLN A 13 -1.03 -0.73 -6.56
CA GLN A 13 -1.81 -0.07 -7.61
C GLN A 13 -3.00 0.70 -7.02
N ASP A 14 -3.76 0.07 -6.12
CA ASP A 14 -4.87 0.75 -5.43
C ASP A 14 -4.37 1.91 -4.56
N ALA A 15 -3.23 1.76 -3.87
CA ALA A 15 -2.67 2.79 -3.00
C ALA A 15 -2.12 4.01 -3.76
N THR A 16 -1.52 3.80 -4.93
CA THR A 16 -0.92 4.88 -5.73
C THR A 16 -1.89 5.58 -6.67
N ALA A 17 -3.13 5.05 -6.81
CA ALA A 17 -4.10 5.53 -7.78
C ALA A 17 -4.43 7.03 -7.66
N TYR A 18 -4.47 7.58 -6.44
CA TYR A 18 -4.77 8.99 -6.16
C TYR A 18 -3.63 9.73 -5.46
N LEU A 19 -2.50 9.05 -5.23
CA LEU A 19 -1.43 9.59 -4.39
C LEU A 19 -0.84 10.90 -4.93
N ALA A 20 -0.57 10.98 -6.22
CA ALA A 20 0.00 12.18 -6.83
C ALA A 20 -0.98 13.36 -6.80
N GLN A 21 -2.27 13.10 -7.04
CA GLN A 21 -3.32 14.13 -7.00
C GLN A 21 -3.54 14.63 -5.57
N LEU A 22 -3.53 13.73 -4.58
CA LEU A 22 -3.66 14.08 -3.18
C LEU A 22 -2.43 14.87 -2.71
N ALA A 23 -1.22 14.49 -3.12
CA ALA A 23 -0.01 15.24 -2.87
C ALA A 23 -0.08 16.66 -3.45
N ALA A 24 -0.57 16.80 -4.69
CA ALA A 24 -0.77 18.10 -5.32
C ALA A 24 -1.79 18.97 -4.55
N GLY A 25 -2.86 18.37 -4.03
CA GLY A 25 -3.80 19.03 -3.14
C GLY A 25 -3.15 19.60 -1.88
N GLY A 26 -2.14 18.93 -1.35
CA GLY A 26 -1.31 19.40 -0.22
C GLY A 26 -0.12 20.28 -0.65
N GLY A 27 -0.06 20.73 -1.90
CA GLY A 27 1.00 21.61 -2.41
C GLY A 27 2.33 20.90 -2.71
N VAL A 28 2.33 19.57 -2.80
CA VAL A 28 3.53 18.77 -3.10
C VAL A 28 3.47 18.23 -4.52
N GLU A 29 4.45 18.58 -5.35
CA GLU A 29 4.63 17.94 -6.65
C GLU A 29 5.21 16.53 -6.45
N MET A 30 4.51 15.49 -6.94
CA MET A 30 4.87 14.09 -6.73
C MET A 30 4.79 13.27 -8.02
N GLU A 31 5.74 12.36 -8.18
CA GLU A 31 5.68 11.25 -9.13
C GLU A 31 5.57 9.94 -8.34
N ALA A 32 4.44 9.24 -8.47
CA ALA A 32 4.22 7.93 -7.90
C ALA A 32 4.32 6.87 -9.01
N VAL A 33 5.31 6.00 -8.93
CA VAL A 33 5.49 4.88 -9.86
C VAL A 33 5.18 3.58 -9.16
N ASN A 34 4.34 2.75 -9.78
CA ASN A 34 4.06 1.39 -9.32
C ASN A 34 4.60 0.37 -10.33
N LEU A 35 5.37 -0.59 -9.84
CA LEU A 35 5.82 -1.75 -10.60
C LEU A 35 4.81 -2.88 -10.39
N TYR A 36 3.92 -3.06 -11.37
CA TYR A 36 2.78 -3.94 -11.26
C TYR A 36 3.06 -5.33 -11.86
N ILE A 37 2.85 -6.35 -11.04
CA ILE A 37 2.59 -7.73 -11.44
C ILE A 37 1.47 -8.24 -10.52
N GLY A 38 0.37 -8.77 -11.09
CA GLY A 38 -0.75 -9.28 -10.30
C GLY A 38 -0.33 -10.36 -9.30
N GLY A 39 -0.65 -10.18 -8.01
CA GLY A 39 -0.34 -11.13 -6.95
C GLY A 39 1.15 -11.38 -6.69
N CYS A 40 2.05 -10.50 -7.14
CA CYS A 40 3.50 -10.66 -7.00
C CYS A 40 3.92 -10.71 -5.53
N SER A 41 4.62 -11.77 -5.15
CA SER A 41 5.18 -11.96 -3.82
C SER A 41 6.60 -11.40 -3.71
N LEU A 42 7.09 -11.20 -2.48
CA LEU A 42 8.49 -10.82 -2.24
C LEU A 42 9.48 -11.84 -2.86
N ALA A 43 9.15 -13.12 -2.84
CA ALA A 43 9.97 -14.17 -3.48
C ALA A 43 10.05 -13.95 -4.99
N THR A 44 8.92 -13.66 -5.65
CA THR A 44 8.87 -13.39 -7.09
C THR A 44 9.60 -12.09 -7.44
N HIS A 45 9.46 -11.04 -6.62
CA HIS A 45 10.25 -9.81 -6.81
C HIS A 45 11.74 -10.08 -6.75
N TRP A 46 12.18 -10.92 -5.81
CA TRP A 46 13.59 -11.28 -5.70
C TRP A 46 14.08 -12.10 -6.91
N GLU A 47 13.32 -13.09 -7.35
CA GLU A 47 13.63 -13.86 -8.56
C GLU A 47 13.76 -12.96 -9.80
N ASN A 48 12.81 -12.03 -10.00
CA ASN A 48 12.85 -11.07 -11.08
C ASN A 48 14.05 -10.12 -10.99
N MET A 49 14.46 -9.75 -9.77
CA MET A 49 15.67 -8.96 -9.56
C MET A 49 16.92 -9.70 -10.00
N GLN A 50 17.03 -10.99 -9.66
CA GLN A 50 18.18 -11.83 -10.00
C GLN A 50 18.27 -12.14 -11.49
N THR A 51 17.13 -12.37 -12.13
CA THR A 51 17.06 -12.71 -13.57
C THR A 51 17.07 -11.50 -14.50
N GLY A 52 16.83 -10.30 -13.95
CA GLY A 52 16.67 -9.08 -14.76
C GLY A 52 15.40 -9.08 -15.62
N ALA A 53 14.37 -9.86 -15.24
CA ALA A 53 13.14 -10.00 -16.01
C ALA A 53 12.40 -8.65 -16.16
N ALA A 54 12.13 -8.22 -17.40
CA ALA A 54 11.33 -7.05 -17.72
C ALA A 54 9.82 -7.39 -17.64
N ALA A 55 9.37 -7.83 -16.46
CA ALA A 55 8.04 -8.40 -16.23
C ALA A 55 7.04 -7.40 -15.61
N TYR A 56 7.51 -6.24 -15.16
CA TYR A 56 6.67 -5.27 -14.46
C TYR A 56 5.99 -4.31 -15.43
N GLU A 57 4.67 -4.31 -15.48
CA GLU A 57 3.96 -3.17 -16.06
C GLU A 57 4.28 -1.92 -15.23
N ARG A 58 4.78 -0.88 -15.91
CA ARG A 58 5.13 0.38 -15.24
C ARG A 58 3.95 1.31 -15.28
N GLU A 59 3.46 1.67 -14.11
CA GLU A 59 2.39 2.63 -13.93
C GLU A 59 2.94 3.93 -13.35
N ARG A 60 2.41 5.07 -13.77
CA ARG A 60 2.76 6.39 -13.26
C ARG A 60 1.51 7.15 -12.87
N ASN A 61 1.46 7.63 -11.63
CA ASN A 61 0.36 8.43 -11.09
C ASN A 61 -1.02 7.76 -11.31
N GLY A 62 -1.08 6.43 -11.11
CA GLY A 62 -2.30 5.64 -11.26
C GLY A 62 -2.66 5.24 -12.69
N ALA A 63 -1.81 5.52 -13.68
CA ALA A 63 -2.04 5.14 -15.07
C ALA A 63 -0.92 4.28 -15.63
N SER A 64 -1.28 3.27 -16.45
CA SER A 64 -0.29 2.45 -17.18
C SER A 64 0.47 3.29 -18.20
N GLU A 65 1.78 3.08 -18.28
CA GLU A 65 2.62 3.66 -19.35
C GLU A 65 2.66 2.78 -20.62
N GLY A 66 1.97 1.64 -20.63
CA GLY A 66 1.93 0.73 -21.76
C GLY A 66 3.29 0.06 -22.07
N ARG A 67 4.18 -0.01 -21.10
CA ARG A 67 5.50 -0.66 -21.22
C ARG A 67 5.84 -1.51 -20.01
N THR A 68 6.68 -2.51 -20.21
CA THR A 68 7.25 -3.31 -19.14
C THR A 68 8.71 -2.92 -18.88
N VAL A 69 9.11 -3.06 -17.62
CA VAL A 69 10.50 -2.81 -17.17
C VAL A 69 10.96 -3.91 -16.23
N SER A 70 12.27 -4.05 -16.05
CA SER A 70 12.81 -4.84 -14.95
C SER A 70 12.90 -4.01 -13.67
N LEU A 71 12.96 -4.68 -12.52
CA LEU A 71 13.16 -4.02 -11.23
C LEU A 71 14.50 -3.26 -11.20
N ALA A 72 15.57 -3.84 -11.78
CA ALA A 72 16.87 -3.20 -11.88
C ALA A 72 16.79 -1.89 -12.69
N GLN A 73 16.16 -1.90 -13.88
CA GLN A 73 15.97 -0.71 -14.70
C GLN A 73 15.22 0.40 -13.95
N ALA A 74 14.13 0.05 -13.22
CA ALA A 74 13.37 1.04 -12.47
C ALA A 74 14.17 1.67 -11.32
N LEU A 75 15.00 0.89 -10.62
CA LEU A 75 15.90 1.40 -9.58
C LEU A 75 17.01 2.29 -10.18
N GLU A 76 17.55 1.91 -11.34
CA GLU A 76 18.62 2.65 -12.07
C GLU A 76 18.14 4.00 -12.64
N GLU A 77 16.82 4.22 -12.80
CA GLU A 77 16.30 5.55 -13.12
C GLU A 77 16.73 6.58 -12.06
N GLY A 78 16.93 6.15 -10.81
CA GLY A 78 17.43 7.00 -9.73
C GLY A 78 16.50 8.14 -9.33
N GLY A 79 16.98 8.98 -8.41
CA GLY A 79 16.23 10.15 -7.97
C GLY A 79 14.96 9.80 -7.17
N TRP A 80 14.85 8.59 -6.65
CA TRP A 80 13.77 8.16 -5.77
C TRP A 80 14.00 8.69 -4.36
N ASP A 81 12.99 9.35 -3.78
CA ASP A 81 12.99 9.77 -2.37
C ASP A 81 12.51 8.64 -1.45
N ALA A 82 11.58 7.82 -1.95
CA ALA A 82 11.07 6.66 -1.24
C ALA A 82 10.92 5.44 -2.15
N VAL A 83 11.17 4.25 -1.60
CA VAL A 83 10.86 2.97 -2.25
C VAL A 83 10.06 2.13 -1.26
N THR A 84 8.91 1.61 -1.69
CA THR A 84 8.08 0.75 -0.84
C THR A 84 8.20 -0.71 -1.23
N LEU A 85 8.20 -1.58 -0.22
CA LEU A 85 8.13 -3.04 -0.36
C LEU A 85 6.86 -3.55 0.31
N GLN A 86 6.22 -4.56 -0.27
CA GLN A 86 5.05 -5.22 0.31
C GLN A 86 5.03 -6.70 0.00
N GLN A 87 4.30 -7.48 0.78
CA GLN A 87 4.02 -8.89 0.46
C GLN A 87 2.73 -9.01 -0.36
N ALA A 88 2.60 -10.10 -1.11
CA ALA A 88 1.33 -10.48 -1.72
C ALA A 88 0.28 -10.78 -0.65
N SER A 89 -0.97 -10.40 -0.89
CA SER A 89 -2.04 -10.50 0.12
C SER A 89 -2.29 -11.92 0.61
N HIS A 90 -2.13 -12.92 -0.25
CA HIS A 90 -2.28 -14.33 0.10
C HIS A 90 -1.16 -14.87 0.99
N ASP A 91 0.00 -14.20 1.03
CA ASP A 91 1.16 -14.55 1.85
C ASP A 91 1.35 -13.57 3.03
N SER A 92 0.50 -12.53 3.14
CA SER A 92 0.77 -11.39 4.03
C SER A 92 0.72 -11.70 5.53
N GLY A 93 -0.01 -12.73 5.95
CA GLY A 93 -0.06 -13.14 7.36
C GLY A 93 0.96 -14.21 7.77
N TRP A 94 1.90 -14.56 6.88
CA TRP A 94 2.86 -15.63 7.11
C TRP A 94 4.28 -15.06 7.22
N PRO A 95 4.84 -14.85 8.43
CA PRO A 95 6.15 -14.23 8.61
C PRO A 95 7.29 -14.93 7.84
N GLU A 96 7.26 -16.27 7.73
CA GLU A 96 8.23 -17.06 6.99
C GLU A 96 8.25 -16.76 5.48
N ARG A 97 7.15 -16.21 4.92
CA ARG A 97 7.07 -15.82 3.51
C ARG A 97 7.78 -14.51 3.19
N TYR A 98 8.12 -13.73 4.22
CA TYR A 98 8.88 -12.49 4.05
C TYR A 98 10.38 -12.75 3.94
N PHE A 99 10.89 -13.79 4.61
CA PHE A 99 12.31 -14.05 4.73
C PHE A 99 12.80 -15.16 3.79
N PRO A 100 14.00 -14.96 3.18
CA PRO A 100 14.94 -13.84 3.35
C PRO A 100 14.62 -12.63 2.47
N TYR A 101 13.57 -12.66 1.66
CA TYR A 101 13.33 -11.81 0.48
C TYR A 101 13.23 -10.32 0.81
N ILE A 102 12.55 -9.95 1.91
CA ILE A 102 12.41 -8.53 2.30
C ILE A 102 13.78 -7.89 2.59
N ARG A 103 14.69 -8.65 3.21
CA ARG A 103 16.06 -8.19 3.50
C ARG A 103 16.90 -8.06 2.23
N LEU A 104 16.79 -9.03 1.34
CA LEU A 104 17.52 -9.05 0.07
C LEU A 104 17.08 -7.87 -0.81
N LEU A 105 15.77 -7.67 -0.97
CA LEU A 105 15.22 -6.55 -1.75
C LEU A 105 15.57 -5.19 -1.13
N ALA A 106 15.45 -5.05 0.19
CA ALA A 106 15.86 -3.81 0.86
C ALA A 106 17.35 -3.52 0.70
N GLY A 107 18.19 -4.56 0.71
CA GLY A 107 19.62 -4.46 0.42
C GLY A 107 19.91 -3.94 -0.98
N GLU A 108 19.25 -4.50 -2.01
CA GLU A 108 19.37 -4.05 -3.39
C GLU A 108 18.90 -2.60 -3.59
N VAL A 109 17.77 -2.23 -2.98
CA VAL A 109 17.29 -0.84 -3.05
C VAL A 109 18.33 0.11 -2.45
N ARG A 110 18.85 -0.17 -1.26
CA ARG A 110 19.83 0.68 -0.60
C ARG A 110 21.15 0.76 -1.36
N ALA A 111 21.55 -0.32 -2.01
CA ALA A 111 22.78 -0.35 -2.81
C ALA A 111 22.65 0.48 -4.10
N ARG A 112 21.51 0.41 -4.78
CA ARG A 112 21.28 1.08 -6.06
C ARG A 112 20.78 2.51 -5.92
N VAL A 113 20.01 2.80 -4.87
CA VAL A 113 19.41 4.12 -4.62
C VAL A 113 19.68 4.55 -3.18
N PRO A 114 20.92 4.85 -2.80
CA PRO A 114 21.31 5.11 -1.41
C PRO A 114 20.63 6.34 -0.80
N GLY A 115 20.08 7.24 -1.62
CA GLY A 115 19.32 8.41 -1.16
C GLY A 115 17.86 8.13 -0.84
N ALA A 116 17.32 6.99 -1.28
CA ALA A 116 15.92 6.65 -1.07
C ALA A 116 15.67 6.06 0.32
N ARG A 117 14.60 6.51 0.97
CA ARG A 117 14.12 5.85 2.19
C ARG A 117 13.30 4.62 1.83
N VAL A 118 13.67 3.46 2.39
CA VAL A 118 12.88 2.23 2.23
C VAL A 118 11.73 2.26 3.22
N TRP A 119 10.53 1.93 2.73
CA TRP A 119 9.29 1.80 3.50
C TRP A 119 8.69 0.41 3.31
N VAL A 120 7.94 -0.06 4.29
CA VAL A 120 7.12 -1.26 4.16
C VAL A 120 5.66 -0.85 4.07
N HIS A 121 4.97 -1.24 2.99
CA HIS A 121 3.55 -0.99 2.82
C HIS A 121 2.75 -2.16 3.40
N GLN A 122 2.08 -1.95 4.52
CA GLN A 122 1.17 -2.93 5.12
C GLN A 122 -0.09 -3.04 4.26
N THR A 123 -0.36 -4.22 3.74
CA THR A 123 -1.61 -4.52 3.05
C THR A 123 -2.75 -4.75 4.05
N TRP A 124 -3.95 -5.06 3.59
CA TRP A 124 -5.15 -5.19 4.41
C TRP A 124 -5.75 -6.59 4.34
N ALA A 125 -6.56 -6.94 5.34
CA ALA A 125 -7.33 -8.18 5.34
C ALA A 125 -8.45 -8.13 4.30
N TYR A 126 -8.83 -9.31 3.80
CA TYR A 126 -9.95 -9.45 2.87
C TYR A 126 -11.28 -9.04 3.53
N GLU A 127 -12.28 -8.75 2.71
CA GLU A 127 -13.63 -8.43 3.20
C GLU A 127 -14.33 -9.70 3.71
N LEU A 128 -15.35 -9.54 4.53
CA LEU A 128 -16.07 -10.64 5.19
C LEU A 128 -16.69 -11.65 4.20
N ASP A 129 -17.09 -11.16 3.03
CA ASP A 129 -17.71 -11.93 1.95
C ASP A 129 -16.73 -12.34 0.85
N SER A 130 -15.43 -12.19 1.07
CA SER A 130 -14.41 -12.52 0.09
C SER A 130 -14.41 -14.02 -0.25
N ASP A 131 -14.45 -14.32 -1.54
CA ASP A 131 -14.30 -15.66 -2.10
C ASP A 131 -12.84 -16.00 -2.46
N HIS A 132 -11.89 -15.13 -2.13
CA HIS A 132 -10.48 -15.36 -2.42
C HIS A 132 -9.99 -16.65 -1.73
N PRO A 133 -9.40 -17.63 -2.47
CA PRO A 133 -9.05 -18.94 -1.93
C PRO A 133 -8.13 -18.90 -0.70
N ALA A 134 -7.22 -17.92 -0.63
CA ALA A 134 -6.33 -17.76 0.51
C ALA A 134 -7.04 -17.32 1.80
N PHE A 135 -8.28 -16.84 1.73
CA PHE A 135 -9.04 -16.46 2.93
C PHE A 135 -9.37 -17.66 3.82
N ALA A 136 -9.51 -18.84 3.22
CA ALA A 136 -9.71 -20.09 3.95
C ALA A 136 -8.59 -20.40 4.95
N GLN A 137 -7.36 -19.95 4.69
CA GLN A 137 -6.21 -20.11 5.59
C GLN A 137 -6.40 -19.41 6.94
N TYR A 138 -7.28 -18.40 6.99
CA TYR A 138 -7.66 -17.68 8.20
C TYR A 138 -9.05 -18.07 8.71
N GLY A 139 -9.60 -19.20 8.22
CA GLY A 139 -10.96 -19.64 8.57
C GLY A 139 -12.05 -18.67 8.11
N HIS A 140 -11.83 -17.94 7.02
CA HIS A 140 -12.70 -16.86 6.53
C HIS A 140 -12.98 -15.79 7.61
N ASN A 141 -12.02 -15.55 8.50
CA ASN A 141 -12.12 -14.58 9.58
C ASN A 141 -11.22 -13.36 9.31
N GLN A 142 -11.85 -12.23 9.04
CA GLN A 142 -11.18 -10.96 8.72
C GLN A 142 -10.27 -10.49 9.85
N SER A 143 -10.74 -10.58 11.12
CA SER A 143 -9.93 -10.17 12.28
C SER A 143 -8.71 -11.07 12.46
N ALA A 144 -8.86 -12.39 12.27
CA ALA A 144 -7.73 -13.32 12.35
C ALA A 144 -6.70 -13.04 11.24
N MET A 145 -7.16 -12.78 10.01
CA MET A 145 -6.28 -12.38 8.92
C MET A 145 -5.56 -11.06 9.23
N PHE A 146 -6.28 -10.05 9.74
CA PHE A 146 -5.69 -8.77 10.08
C PHE A 146 -4.61 -8.91 11.16
N GLN A 147 -4.89 -9.61 12.26
CA GLN A 147 -3.92 -9.83 13.34
C GLN A 147 -2.65 -10.54 12.84
N ALA A 148 -2.81 -11.54 11.98
CA ALA A 148 -1.69 -12.27 11.41
C ALA A 148 -0.81 -11.37 10.51
N LEU A 149 -1.44 -10.62 9.58
CA LEU A 149 -0.70 -9.73 8.69
C LEU A 149 -0.06 -8.55 9.44
N GLU A 150 -0.72 -7.99 10.44
CA GLU A 150 -0.19 -6.91 11.27
C GLU A 150 1.11 -7.34 11.94
N ALA A 151 1.10 -8.49 12.63
CA ALA A 151 2.29 -9.04 13.27
C ALA A 151 3.43 -9.33 12.27
N ALA A 152 3.10 -9.92 11.11
CA ALA A 152 4.09 -10.25 10.08
C ALA A 152 4.73 -8.98 9.47
N TYR A 153 3.94 -7.95 9.20
CA TYR A 153 4.45 -6.68 8.66
C TYR A 153 5.32 -5.92 9.65
N HIS A 154 4.97 -5.88 10.94
CA HIS A 154 5.83 -5.29 11.97
C HIS A 154 7.16 -6.03 12.06
N GLN A 155 7.15 -7.36 12.14
CA GLN A 155 8.38 -8.16 12.15
C GLN A 155 9.24 -7.91 10.89
N ALA A 156 8.62 -7.80 9.72
CA ALA A 156 9.34 -7.55 8.46
C ALA A 156 9.97 -6.14 8.46
N ALA A 157 9.21 -5.12 8.84
CA ALA A 157 9.67 -3.73 8.90
C ALA A 157 10.83 -3.56 9.89
N ASP A 158 10.69 -4.11 11.10
CA ASP A 158 11.74 -4.11 12.12
C ASP A 158 13.02 -4.79 11.64
N SER A 159 12.88 -5.92 10.93
CA SER A 159 14.02 -6.71 10.45
C SER A 159 14.92 -5.97 9.46
N ILE A 160 14.42 -4.93 8.84
CA ILE A 160 15.15 -4.07 7.89
C ILE A 160 15.29 -2.62 8.37
N GLY A 161 14.81 -2.30 9.58
CA GLY A 161 14.82 -0.95 10.14
C GLY A 161 14.08 0.06 9.24
N ALA A 162 12.94 -0.34 8.67
CA ALA A 162 12.14 0.51 7.79
C ALA A 162 10.83 0.92 8.48
N PRO A 163 10.35 2.16 8.27
CA PRO A 163 9.03 2.56 8.73
C PRO A 163 7.94 1.84 7.96
N LEU A 164 6.76 1.73 8.59
CA LEU A 164 5.57 1.11 8.04
C LEU A 164 4.59 2.16 7.55
N ILE A 165 3.98 1.94 6.38
CA ILE A 165 2.76 2.65 5.96
C ILE A 165 1.57 1.77 6.38
N PRO A 166 0.78 2.18 7.38
CA PRO A 166 -0.20 1.32 8.07
C PRO A 166 -1.54 1.22 7.34
N SER A 167 -1.53 0.98 6.03
CA SER A 167 -2.76 0.94 5.22
C SER A 167 -3.76 -0.11 5.73
N GLY A 168 -3.27 -1.28 6.14
CA GLY A 168 -4.11 -2.33 6.71
C GLY A 168 -4.80 -1.91 8.00
N ALA A 169 -4.06 -1.26 8.91
CA ALA A 169 -4.61 -0.73 10.17
C ALA A 169 -5.65 0.37 9.92
N VAL A 170 -5.41 1.26 8.95
CA VAL A 170 -6.39 2.28 8.54
C VAL A 170 -7.68 1.62 8.04
N ILE A 171 -7.59 0.67 7.12
CA ILE A 171 -8.76 -0.02 6.58
C ILE A 171 -9.50 -0.78 7.69
N GLN A 172 -8.79 -1.46 8.57
CA GLN A 172 -9.41 -2.19 9.68
C GLN A 172 -10.11 -1.24 10.67
N ARG A 173 -9.53 -0.09 10.96
CA ARG A 173 -10.14 0.95 11.81
C ARG A 173 -11.41 1.52 11.15
N LEU A 174 -11.38 1.83 9.87
CA LEU A 174 -12.55 2.31 9.13
C LEU A 174 -13.70 1.29 9.16
N ARG A 175 -13.41 0.01 9.00
CA ARG A 175 -14.40 -1.08 9.06
C ARG A 175 -15.10 -1.22 10.41
N SER A 176 -14.55 -0.67 11.48
CA SER A 176 -15.22 -0.62 12.80
C SER A 176 -16.18 0.57 12.97
N LEU A 177 -16.26 1.46 11.99
CA LEU A 177 -17.09 2.67 12.03
C LEU A 177 -18.40 2.45 11.24
N PRO A 178 -19.56 2.90 11.74
CA PRO A 178 -20.87 2.59 11.16
C PRO A 178 -20.98 2.78 9.63
N PRO A 179 -20.44 3.85 8.99
CA PRO A 179 -20.55 4.01 7.55
C PRO A 179 -19.84 2.92 6.74
N PHE A 180 -18.83 2.25 7.33
CA PHE A 180 -18.01 1.22 6.69
C PHE A 180 -18.07 -0.14 7.40
N ASP A 181 -18.89 -0.28 8.43
CA ASP A 181 -19.14 -1.56 9.11
C ASP A 181 -20.04 -2.45 8.24
N TYR A 182 -19.40 -3.16 7.33
CA TYR A 182 -20.07 -3.98 6.33
C TYR A 182 -20.91 -5.10 6.97
N ALA A 183 -20.47 -5.65 8.10
CA ALA A 183 -21.23 -6.67 8.83
C ALA A 183 -22.60 -6.18 9.33
N HIS A 184 -22.74 -4.89 9.56
CA HIS A 184 -23.97 -4.28 10.08
C HIS A 184 -24.65 -3.35 9.07
N GLY A 185 -24.42 -3.57 7.77
CA GLY A 185 -25.08 -2.85 6.69
C GLY A 185 -24.37 -1.58 6.23
N GLY A 186 -23.15 -1.33 6.71
CA GLY A 186 -22.27 -0.29 6.19
C GLY A 186 -21.75 -0.62 4.79
N ARG A 187 -21.03 0.30 4.20
CA ARG A 187 -20.43 0.14 2.86
C ARG A 187 -19.16 -0.69 2.94
N SER A 188 -18.99 -1.69 2.09
CA SER A 188 -17.69 -2.33 1.91
C SER A 188 -16.67 -1.34 1.34
N LEU A 189 -15.44 -1.41 1.84
CA LEU A 189 -14.29 -0.72 1.28
C LEU A 189 -13.60 -1.53 0.16
N CYS A 190 -14.12 -2.72 -0.16
CA CYS A 190 -13.64 -3.55 -1.24
C CYS A 190 -14.64 -3.60 -2.40
N ARG A 191 -14.12 -3.70 -3.66
CA ARG A 191 -14.96 -3.85 -4.88
C ARG A 191 -15.23 -5.30 -5.27
N ASP A 192 -14.40 -6.23 -4.79
CA ASP A 192 -14.41 -7.66 -5.16
C ASP A 192 -13.98 -8.56 -3.99
N GLY A 193 -14.19 -8.10 -2.76
CA GLY A 193 -13.84 -8.82 -1.54
C GLY A 193 -12.37 -8.65 -1.09
N PHE A 194 -11.45 -8.10 -1.90
CA PHE A 194 -10.05 -7.92 -1.52
C PHE A 194 -9.35 -6.70 -2.13
N HIS A 195 -9.68 -6.27 -3.34
CA HIS A 195 -9.19 -4.99 -3.86
C HIS A 195 -10.06 -3.83 -3.34
N MET A 196 -9.44 -2.71 -3.06
CA MET A 196 -10.16 -1.53 -2.56
C MET A 196 -11.17 -0.98 -3.55
N ASP A 197 -12.31 -0.51 -3.06
CA ASP A 197 -13.24 0.25 -3.90
C ASP A 197 -12.57 1.50 -4.47
N ARG A 198 -13.08 1.93 -5.63
CA ARG A 198 -12.41 2.97 -6.40
C ARG A 198 -12.56 4.37 -5.82
N LEU A 199 -13.48 4.59 -4.89
CA LEU A 199 -13.75 5.91 -4.35
C LEU A 199 -13.13 6.07 -2.96
N TYR A 200 -13.69 5.43 -1.95
CA TYR A 200 -13.28 5.63 -0.56
C TYR A 200 -12.09 4.76 -0.14
N GLY A 201 -12.04 3.51 -0.61
CA GLY A 201 -10.94 2.62 -0.31
C GLY A 201 -9.61 3.11 -0.87
N ARG A 202 -9.55 3.43 -2.17
CA ARG A 202 -8.34 4.01 -2.79
C ARG A 202 -7.96 5.35 -2.19
N TYR A 203 -8.95 6.18 -1.84
CA TYR A 203 -8.70 7.45 -1.17
C TYR A 203 -8.06 7.26 0.20
N ALA A 204 -8.57 6.34 1.00
CA ALA A 204 -8.01 6.04 2.34
C ALA A 204 -6.55 5.56 2.25
N LEU A 205 -6.23 4.70 1.27
CA LEU A 205 -4.84 4.26 1.04
C LEU A 205 -3.93 5.41 0.63
N ALA A 206 -4.35 6.21 -0.34
CA ALA A 206 -3.57 7.37 -0.81
C ALA A 206 -3.35 8.38 0.32
N ALA A 207 -4.35 8.60 1.18
CA ALA A 207 -4.26 9.47 2.35
C ALA A 207 -3.23 8.96 3.38
N ALA A 208 -3.22 7.64 3.65
CA ALA A 208 -2.23 7.03 4.54
C ALA A 208 -0.80 7.15 3.99
N TRP A 209 -0.62 6.89 2.69
CA TRP A 209 0.67 7.06 2.04
C TRP A 209 1.14 8.51 2.07
N TYR A 210 0.26 9.45 1.75
CA TYR A 210 0.58 10.88 1.79
C TYR A 210 1.05 11.32 3.19
N GLU A 211 0.28 11.00 4.22
CA GLU A 211 0.62 11.39 5.59
C GLU A 211 1.94 10.77 6.06
N CYS A 212 2.19 9.48 5.74
CA CYS A 212 3.44 8.82 6.09
C CYS A 212 4.64 9.38 5.30
N LEU A 213 4.52 9.53 3.99
CA LEU A 213 5.62 9.94 3.12
C LEU A 213 5.96 11.43 3.24
N MET A 214 4.93 12.28 3.37
CA MET A 214 5.11 13.74 3.41
C MET A 214 5.22 14.27 4.84
N GLY A 215 4.80 13.52 5.84
CA GLY A 215 4.72 14.01 7.23
C GLY A 215 3.72 15.15 7.43
N GLN A 216 2.80 15.34 6.48
CA GLN A 216 1.77 16.38 6.53
C GLN A 216 0.44 15.81 7.00
N ASP A 217 -0.29 16.58 7.78
CA ASP A 217 -1.63 16.23 8.26
C ASP A 217 -2.62 16.18 7.09
N VAL A 218 -3.17 14.99 6.83
CA VAL A 218 -4.10 14.80 5.71
C VAL A 218 -5.45 15.45 5.94
N ARG A 219 -5.80 15.83 7.18
CA ARG A 219 -7.09 16.46 7.50
C ARG A 219 -7.28 17.80 6.81
N ASP A 220 -6.20 18.53 6.60
CA ASP A 220 -6.19 19.81 5.91
C ASP A 220 -6.11 19.69 4.37
N ASN A 221 -6.01 18.47 3.83
CA ASN A 221 -5.87 18.27 2.38
C ASN A 221 -7.21 18.45 1.66
N PRO A 222 -7.31 19.39 0.69
CA PRO A 222 -8.54 19.70 0.00
C PRO A 222 -8.92 18.72 -1.12
N TYR A 223 -8.05 17.76 -1.46
CA TYR A 223 -8.29 16.86 -2.58
C TYR A 223 -9.53 15.98 -2.34
N THR A 224 -10.33 15.83 -3.38
CA THR A 224 -11.47 14.91 -3.43
C THR A 224 -11.32 14.00 -4.66
N PRO A 225 -11.50 12.68 -4.52
CA PRO A 225 -11.30 11.73 -5.63
C PRO A 225 -12.39 11.80 -6.70
N SER A 226 -13.57 12.36 -6.36
CA SER A 226 -14.69 12.56 -7.26
C SER A 226 -15.61 13.66 -6.71
N PRO A 227 -16.27 14.44 -7.58
CA PRO A 227 -17.33 15.38 -7.16
C PRO A 227 -18.51 14.69 -6.45
N GLU A 228 -18.70 13.38 -6.68
CA GLU A 228 -19.78 12.59 -6.09
C GLU A 228 -19.43 12.05 -4.69
N ALA A 229 -18.18 12.23 -4.24
CA ALA A 229 -17.75 11.76 -2.94
C ALA A 229 -18.44 12.55 -1.81
N ASP A 230 -19.00 11.83 -0.84
CA ASP A 230 -19.59 12.43 0.35
C ASP A 230 -18.49 13.09 1.21
N ALA A 231 -18.63 14.39 1.46
CA ALA A 231 -17.64 15.17 2.20
C ALA A 231 -17.49 14.71 3.65
N GLY A 232 -18.58 14.21 4.27
CA GLY A 232 -18.55 13.67 5.64
C GLY A 232 -17.77 12.36 5.71
N LEU A 233 -17.94 11.48 4.71
CA LEU A 233 -17.16 10.23 4.63
C LEU A 233 -15.68 10.52 4.36
N LEU A 234 -15.36 11.48 3.51
CA LEU A 234 -13.96 11.88 3.29
C LEU A 234 -13.33 12.47 4.56
N ALA A 235 -14.07 13.30 5.31
CA ALA A 235 -13.59 13.83 6.59
C ALA A 235 -13.34 12.71 7.60
N LEU A 236 -14.27 11.75 7.73
CA LEU A 236 -14.11 10.57 8.60
C LEU A 236 -12.87 9.75 8.22
N ILE A 237 -12.64 9.54 6.92
CA ILE A 237 -11.44 8.83 6.44
C ILE A 237 -10.18 9.59 6.85
N ARG A 238 -10.11 10.91 6.61
CA ARG A 238 -8.93 11.71 6.98
C ARG A 238 -8.64 11.68 8.48
N GLU A 239 -9.67 11.82 9.32
CA GLU A 239 -9.50 11.71 10.78
C GLU A 239 -8.99 10.32 11.20
N THR A 240 -9.53 9.25 10.60
CA THR A 240 -9.09 7.88 10.90
C THR A 240 -7.64 7.66 10.46
N VAL A 241 -7.27 8.11 9.26
CA VAL A 241 -5.89 8.03 8.74
C VAL A 241 -4.94 8.76 9.66
N HIS A 242 -5.25 10.02 10.01
CA HIS A 242 -4.41 10.82 10.90
C HIS A 242 -4.20 10.14 12.25
N GLY A 243 -5.28 9.64 12.88
CA GLY A 243 -5.19 8.94 14.17
C GLY A 243 -4.28 7.71 14.09
N VAL A 244 -4.47 6.83 13.09
CA VAL A 244 -3.64 5.63 12.92
C VAL A 244 -2.18 5.98 12.61
N CYS A 245 -1.93 6.95 11.72
CA CYS A 245 -0.56 7.38 11.41
C CYS A 245 0.14 8.05 12.62
N ALA A 246 -0.59 8.76 13.47
CA ALA A 246 -0.05 9.34 14.70
C ALA A 246 0.34 8.25 15.72
N GLU A 247 -0.48 7.23 15.90
CA GLU A 247 -0.19 6.05 16.75
C GLU A 247 1.09 5.33 16.31
N GLN A 248 1.35 5.24 15.00
CA GLN A 248 2.57 4.60 14.46
C GLN A 248 3.85 5.43 14.66
N ARG A 249 3.72 6.74 14.90
CA ARG A 249 4.87 7.63 15.16
C ARG A 249 5.24 7.75 16.64
N ALA A 250 4.34 7.34 17.54
CA ALA A 250 4.52 7.41 19.00
C ALA A 250 5.39 6.28 19.54
#